data_cd55a3d594da3267650f6463bc63735d
#
_entry.id   cd55a3d594da3267650f6463bc63735d
#
_cell.length_a   1.000
_cell.length_b   1.000
_cell.length_c   1.000
_cell.angle_alpha   90.00
_cell.angle_beta   90.00
_cell.angle_gamma   90.00
#
_symmetry.space_group_name_H-M   'P 1'
#
loop_
_entity.id
_entity.type
_entity.pdbx_description
1 polymer ?
#
loop_
_entity_poly.entity_id
_entity_poly.type
_entity_poly.pdbx_seq_one_letter_code
_entity_poly.pdbx_strand_id
1 'polypeptide(L)'
;MLGSMVADVLSLNSQYKVTATVRSLILLKRCQLVLPEVQWQLWDAFTEDENELNQLMTDCDWVINAIGITKPYINDQDPQEVERAVIINSLLPYRLARSAAVNSGVRIIQIATDCVFSGSKGNYSESDSHDPLDVYGKTKSLGECNETGFHNLRCSIIGPEFKDHSSLLGWFRGQSKGAGLNGFTNHDWNGVTTFHFARLCEGIISSGLDLGNVQHIVPSGRVTKYELLNLFRKSFDRGDLVIRTAEADQIIDRTL
;
A
#
# COMPACT_ATOMS: atom_id res chain seq x y z
N MET A 1 2.39 2.35 -7.73
CA MET A 1 2.14 0.90 -7.58
C MET A 1 0.68 0.64 -7.23
N LEU A 2 0.27 0.74 -5.97
CA LEU A 2 -1.08 0.33 -5.56
C LEU A 2 -2.20 1.26 -6.08
N GLY A 3 -2.08 2.57 -5.91
CA GLY A 3 -3.11 3.52 -6.35
C GLY A 3 -3.43 3.43 -7.84
N SER A 4 -2.43 3.21 -8.70
CA SER A 4 -2.67 3.02 -10.14
C SER A 4 -3.41 1.70 -10.44
N MET A 5 -3.13 0.62 -9.71
CA MET A 5 -3.83 -0.65 -9.86
C MET A 5 -5.30 -0.54 -9.40
N VAL A 6 -5.53 0.17 -8.29
CA VAL A 6 -6.91 0.43 -7.81
C VAL A 6 -7.68 1.26 -8.82
N ALA A 7 -7.07 2.35 -9.33
CA ALA A 7 -7.71 3.20 -10.35
C ALA A 7 -8.03 2.41 -11.62
N ASP A 8 -7.11 1.56 -12.08
CA ASP A 8 -7.29 0.68 -13.25
C ASP A 8 -8.49 -0.27 -13.03
N VAL A 9 -8.47 -1.05 -11.97
CA VAL A 9 -9.54 -2.04 -11.68
C VAL A 9 -10.91 -1.37 -11.54
N LEU A 10 -10.99 -0.25 -10.82
CA LEU A 10 -12.27 0.44 -10.63
C LEU A 10 -12.77 1.09 -11.92
N SER A 11 -11.88 1.59 -12.79
CA SER A 11 -12.28 2.21 -14.05
C SER A 11 -12.86 1.23 -15.08
N LEU A 12 -12.63 -0.06 -14.92
CA LEU A 12 -13.24 -1.11 -15.75
C LEU A 12 -14.74 -1.26 -15.52
N ASN A 13 -15.27 -0.78 -14.40
CA ASN A 13 -16.68 -0.82 -14.10
C ASN A 13 -17.34 0.51 -14.43
N SER A 14 -18.17 0.54 -15.47
CA SER A 14 -18.85 1.76 -15.96
C SER A 14 -19.83 2.39 -14.97
N GLN A 15 -20.15 1.73 -13.87
CA GLN A 15 -20.99 2.29 -12.80
C GLN A 15 -20.21 3.23 -11.89
N TYR A 16 -18.86 3.21 -11.95
CA TYR A 16 -18.01 4.06 -11.14
C TYR A 16 -17.49 5.26 -11.91
N LYS A 17 -17.57 6.43 -11.30
CA LYS A 17 -16.83 7.61 -11.72
C LYS A 17 -15.54 7.67 -10.92
N VAL A 18 -14.44 7.29 -11.53
CA VAL A 18 -13.14 7.20 -10.85
C VAL A 18 -12.35 8.49 -11.05
N THR A 19 -12.07 9.18 -9.94
CA THR A 19 -11.13 10.32 -9.90
C THR A 19 -9.88 9.89 -9.14
N ALA A 20 -8.70 10.19 -9.67
CA ALA A 20 -7.44 9.88 -9.02
C ALA A 20 -6.50 11.09 -9.04
N THR A 21 -5.64 11.18 -8.02
CA THR A 21 -4.71 12.29 -7.87
C THR A 21 -3.26 11.87 -8.11
N VAL A 22 -2.49 12.79 -8.65
CA VAL A 22 -1.03 12.68 -8.79
C VAL A 22 -0.37 14.01 -8.42
N ARG A 23 0.85 13.93 -7.86
CA ARG A 23 1.56 15.11 -7.31
C ARG A 23 2.40 15.88 -8.34
N SER A 24 2.48 15.48 -9.60
CA SER A 24 3.29 16.18 -10.59
C SER A 24 2.68 16.13 -11.99
N LEU A 25 2.90 17.18 -12.77
CA LEU A 25 2.45 17.28 -14.16
C LEU A 25 3.01 16.18 -15.06
N ILE A 26 4.22 15.69 -14.79
CA ILE A 26 4.81 14.59 -15.56
C ILE A 26 4.03 13.29 -15.32
N LEU A 27 3.70 13.00 -14.06
CA LEU A 27 2.86 11.85 -13.71
C LEU A 27 1.45 12.00 -14.25
N LEU A 28 0.86 13.20 -14.18
CA LEU A 28 -0.46 13.47 -14.71
C LEU A 28 -0.57 13.10 -16.19
N LYS A 29 0.31 13.64 -17.03
CA LYS A 29 0.36 13.32 -18.47
C LYS A 29 0.54 11.83 -18.74
N ARG A 30 1.42 11.18 -18.00
CA ARG A 30 1.67 9.73 -18.14
C ARG A 30 0.44 8.91 -17.76
N CYS A 31 -0.20 9.23 -16.64
CA CYS A 31 -1.39 8.52 -16.17
C CYS A 31 -2.57 8.69 -17.11
N GLN A 32 -2.80 9.89 -17.64
CA GLN A 32 -3.83 10.16 -18.65
C GLN A 32 -3.65 9.34 -19.94
N LEU A 33 -2.39 9.06 -20.33
CA LEU A 33 -2.11 8.23 -21.50
C LEU A 33 -2.34 6.73 -21.23
N VAL A 34 -2.04 6.26 -20.02
CA VAL A 34 -2.10 4.84 -19.67
C VAL A 34 -3.51 4.42 -19.23
N LEU A 35 -4.22 5.29 -18.51
CA LEU A 35 -5.57 5.05 -17.99
C LEU A 35 -6.47 6.25 -18.34
N PRO A 36 -6.89 6.38 -19.60
CA PRO A 36 -7.68 7.53 -20.08
C PRO A 36 -9.09 7.60 -19.50
N GLU A 37 -9.64 6.48 -19.03
CA GLU A 37 -10.97 6.40 -18.40
C GLU A 37 -11.03 7.00 -17.00
N VAL A 38 -9.86 7.21 -16.37
CA VAL A 38 -9.76 7.79 -15.02
C VAL A 38 -9.66 9.31 -15.11
N GLN A 39 -10.41 10.01 -14.27
CA GLN A 39 -10.30 11.47 -14.14
C GLN A 39 -9.09 11.82 -13.27
N TRP A 40 -8.00 12.24 -13.91
CA TRP A 40 -6.76 12.55 -13.20
C TRP A 40 -6.71 14.03 -12.81
N GLN A 41 -6.35 14.29 -11.55
CA GLN A 41 -6.16 15.62 -11.00
C GLN A 41 -4.75 15.78 -10.40
N LEU A 42 -4.21 17.01 -10.51
CA LEU A 42 -2.97 17.38 -9.85
C LEU A 42 -3.28 17.75 -8.40
N TRP A 43 -2.67 17.06 -7.46
CA TRP A 43 -2.78 17.35 -6.04
C TRP A 43 -1.60 16.75 -5.28
N ASP A 44 -0.98 17.54 -4.39
CA ASP A 44 0.14 17.09 -3.54
C ASP A 44 -0.27 17.15 -2.07
N ALA A 45 -0.46 16.00 -1.46
CA ALA A 45 -0.87 15.84 -0.07
C ALA A 45 0.10 16.50 0.94
N PHE A 46 1.31 16.85 0.53
CA PHE A 46 2.31 17.52 1.38
C PHE A 46 2.11 19.04 1.42
N THR A 47 1.72 19.65 0.32
CA THR A 47 1.68 21.13 0.16
C THR A 47 0.27 21.73 0.20
N GLU A 48 -0.76 20.92 -0.11
CA GLU A 48 -2.12 21.41 -0.28
C GLU A 48 -2.89 21.56 1.04
N ASP A 49 -3.86 22.48 1.06
CA ASP A 49 -4.63 22.79 2.25
C ASP A 49 -5.91 21.93 2.40
N GLU A 50 -6.62 22.13 3.53
CA GLU A 50 -7.86 21.39 3.82
C GLU A 50 -9.01 21.79 2.88
N ASN A 51 -9.07 23.01 2.34
CA ASN A 51 -10.15 23.44 1.46
C ASN A 51 -10.05 22.70 0.12
N GLU A 52 -8.84 22.55 -0.41
CA GLU A 52 -8.61 21.77 -1.63
C GLU A 52 -8.94 20.29 -1.43
N LEU A 53 -8.57 19.72 -0.27
CA LEU A 53 -8.96 18.36 0.07
C LEU A 53 -10.47 18.19 0.17
N ASN A 54 -11.18 19.13 0.80
CA ASN A 54 -12.64 19.12 0.89
C ASN A 54 -13.29 19.17 -0.50
N GLN A 55 -12.75 20.02 -1.42
CA GLN A 55 -13.22 20.08 -2.80
C GLN A 55 -12.98 18.79 -3.58
N LEU A 56 -11.83 18.15 -3.40
CA LEU A 56 -11.53 16.85 -4.01
C LEU A 56 -12.50 15.75 -3.57
N MET A 57 -12.99 15.82 -2.32
CA MET A 57 -13.89 14.84 -1.74
C MET A 57 -15.37 15.17 -1.98
N THR A 58 -15.69 16.33 -2.57
CA THR A 58 -17.07 16.66 -2.94
C THR A 58 -17.63 15.64 -3.94
N ASP A 59 -18.85 15.18 -3.71
CA ASP A 59 -19.55 14.17 -4.53
C ASP A 59 -18.83 12.78 -4.60
N CYS A 60 -17.98 12.47 -3.63
CA CYS A 60 -17.40 11.14 -3.49
C CYS A 60 -18.24 10.28 -2.54
N ASP A 61 -18.49 9.01 -2.94
CA ASP A 61 -19.04 7.99 -2.03
C ASP A 61 -17.92 7.31 -1.24
N TRP A 62 -16.77 7.11 -1.89
CA TRP A 62 -15.59 6.46 -1.34
C TRP A 62 -14.30 7.17 -1.66
N VAL A 63 -13.40 7.17 -0.72
CA VAL A 63 -12.00 7.58 -0.92
C VAL A 63 -11.07 6.42 -0.59
N ILE A 64 -10.14 6.10 -1.48
CA ILE A 64 -9.12 5.09 -1.25
C ILE A 64 -7.78 5.80 -1.09
N ASN A 65 -7.29 5.86 0.15
CA ASN A 65 -6.00 6.47 0.41
C ASN A 65 -4.85 5.49 0.16
N ALA A 66 -4.29 5.57 -1.04
CA ALA A 66 -3.11 4.83 -1.49
C ALA A 66 -1.82 5.67 -1.40
N ILE A 67 -1.88 6.85 -0.76
CA ILE A 67 -0.73 7.72 -0.57
C ILE A 67 0.04 7.27 0.66
N GLY A 68 1.36 7.16 0.51
CA GLY A 68 2.25 6.82 1.61
C GLY A 68 3.71 6.88 1.20
N ILE A 69 4.57 7.21 2.14
CA ILE A 69 6.02 7.12 1.98
C ILE A 69 6.46 5.81 2.60
N THR A 70 7.05 4.94 1.79
CA THR A 70 7.48 3.61 2.21
C THR A 70 8.93 3.61 2.69
N LYS A 71 9.29 2.59 3.47
CA LYS A 71 10.59 2.44 4.13
C LYS A 71 11.81 2.78 3.25
N PRO A 72 11.94 2.38 1.98
CA PRO A 72 13.10 2.74 1.16
C PRO A 72 13.31 4.24 0.91
N TYR A 73 12.30 5.06 1.20
CA TYR A 73 12.30 6.52 1.02
C TYR A 73 12.32 7.28 2.35
N ILE A 74 12.68 6.62 3.45
CA ILE A 74 12.77 7.21 4.78
C ILE A 74 14.11 6.82 5.39
N ASN A 75 14.98 7.79 5.58
CA ASN A 75 16.15 7.67 6.43
C ASN A 75 15.75 8.10 7.84
N ASP A 76 15.70 7.18 8.78
CA ASP A 76 15.31 7.42 10.17
C ASP A 76 16.19 8.45 10.91
N GLN A 77 17.36 8.79 10.35
CA GLN A 77 18.29 9.78 10.89
C GLN A 77 18.18 11.15 10.18
N ASP A 78 17.37 11.27 9.14
CA ASP A 78 17.14 12.53 8.43
C ASP A 78 15.85 13.20 8.93
N PRO A 79 15.93 14.34 9.67
CA PRO A 79 14.76 15.01 10.22
C PRO A 79 13.74 15.43 9.15
N GLN A 80 14.16 15.80 7.94
CA GLN A 80 13.27 16.24 6.87
C GLN A 80 12.49 15.06 6.28
N GLU A 81 13.13 13.91 6.12
CA GLU A 81 12.45 12.70 5.64
C GLU A 81 11.51 12.14 6.71
N VAL A 82 11.89 12.22 8.00
CA VAL A 82 11.02 11.86 9.13
C VAL A 82 9.79 12.78 9.18
N GLU A 83 9.99 14.10 9.12
CA GLU A 83 8.87 15.08 9.10
C GLU A 83 7.91 14.80 7.96
N ARG A 84 8.45 14.57 6.77
CA ARG A 84 7.65 14.24 5.59
C ARG A 84 6.85 12.94 5.77
N ALA A 85 7.46 11.92 6.37
CA ALA A 85 6.78 10.67 6.69
C ALA A 85 5.64 10.89 7.71
N VAL A 86 5.85 11.71 8.73
CA VAL A 86 4.81 12.08 9.71
C VAL A 86 3.64 12.79 9.02
N ILE A 87 3.90 13.76 8.17
CA ILE A 87 2.84 14.50 7.46
C ILE A 87 2.02 13.56 6.57
N ILE A 88 2.67 12.73 5.79
CA ILE A 88 2.00 11.88 4.78
C ILE A 88 1.42 10.59 5.39
N ASN A 89 2.16 9.90 6.23
CA ASN A 89 1.72 8.60 6.74
C ASN A 89 0.81 8.73 7.97
N SER A 90 0.97 9.80 8.76
CA SER A 90 0.24 9.97 10.03
C SER A 90 -0.83 11.06 9.94
N LEU A 91 -0.48 12.27 9.51
CA LEU A 91 -1.41 13.41 9.58
C LEU A 91 -2.46 13.37 8.45
N LEU A 92 -2.08 12.98 7.23
CA LEU A 92 -3.00 12.90 6.09
C LEU A 92 -4.24 12.04 6.37
N PRO A 93 -4.16 10.83 6.96
CA PRO A 93 -5.35 10.05 7.33
C PRO A 93 -6.36 10.82 8.18
N TYR A 94 -5.90 11.59 9.16
CA TYR A 94 -6.79 12.42 9.99
C TYR A 94 -7.37 13.63 9.23
N ARG A 95 -6.62 14.21 8.30
CA ARG A 95 -7.16 15.25 7.40
C ARG A 95 -8.26 14.68 6.53
N LEU A 96 -8.07 13.47 5.96
CA LEU A 96 -9.09 12.76 5.20
C LEU A 96 -10.34 12.48 6.04
N ALA A 97 -10.18 12.01 7.28
CA ALA A 97 -11.31 11.75 8.18
C ALA A 97 -12.10 13.03 8.48
N ARG A 98 -11.43 14.15 8.76
CA ARG A 98 -12.11 15.45 8.95
C ARG A 98 -12.83 15.91 7.69
N SER A 99 -12.21 15.76 6.53
CA SER A 99 -12.83 16.11 5.26
C SER A 99 -14.05 15.22 4.95
N ALA A 100 -13.98 13.92 5.28
CA ALA A 100 -15.12 13.01 5.16
C ALA A 100 -16.29 13.41 6.07
N ALA A 101 -16.01 13.90 7.27
CA ALA A 101 -17.04 14.38 8.19
C ALA A 101 -17.77 15.66 7.66
N VAL A 102 -17.05 16.51 6.91
CA VAL A 102 -17.65 17.68 6.23
C VAL A 102 -18.48 17.24 5.02
N ASN A 103 -17.97 16.26 4.25
CA ASN A 103 -18.63 15.69 3.09
C ASN A 103 -19.45 14.46 3.53
N SER A 104 -20.64 14.68 4.09
CA SER A 104 -21.46 13.66 4.73
C SER A 104 -21.61 12.38 3.91
N GLY A 105 -21.32 11.24 4.51
CA GLY A 105 -21.49 9.91 3.92
C GLY A 105 -20.28 9.33 3.17
N VAL A 106 -19.19 10.09 3.03
CA VAL A 106 -17.95 9.58 2.41
C VAL A 106 -17.30 8.53 3.32
N ARG A 107 -17.02 7.35 2.76
CA ARG A 107 -16.29 6.28 3.43
C ARG A 107 -14.86 6.22 2.94
N ILE A 108 -13.93 5.81 3.81
CA ILE A 108 -12.50 5.81 3.51
C ILE A 108 -11.92 4.41 3.65
N ILE A 109 -11.24 3.92 2.62
CA ILE A 109 -10.34 2.77 2.69
C ILE A 109 -8.92 3.30 2.81
N GLN A 110 -8.31 3.08 3.97
CA GLN A 110 -6.92 3.41 4.26
C GLN A 110 -6.04 2.18 4.05
N ILE A 111 -5.04 2.29 3.18
CA ILE A 111 -4.05 1.23 3.06
C ILE A 111 -3.09 1.29 4.24
N ALA A 112 -3.22 0.34 5.15
CA ALA A 112 -2.35 0.14 6.30
C ALA A 112 -1.28 -0.93 6.00
N THR A 113 -0.51 -1.36 7.00
CA THR A 113 0.65 -2.23 6.80
C THR A 113 0.87 -3.18 7.97
N ASP A 114 1.42 -4.35 7.69
CA ASP A 114 1.98 -5.30 8.65
C ASP A 114 3.18 -4.73 9.43
N CYS A 115 3.85 -3.70 8.89
CA CYS A 115 5.01 -3.06 9.53
C CYS A 115 4.66 -2.25 10.80
N VAL A 116 3.39 -2.16 11.19
CA VAL A 116 3.00 -1.67 12.52
C VAL A 116 3.45 -2.65 13.62
N PHE A 117 3.83 -3.86 13.24
CA PHE A 117 4.37 -4.89 14.13
C PHE A 117 5.87 -5.08 13.92
N SER A 118 6.59 -5.43 14.99
CA SER A 118 8.04 -5.68 14.95
C SER A 118 8.40 -6.92 14.13
N GLY A 119 7.54 -7.92 14.13
CA GLY A 119 7.79 -9.25 13.56
C GLY A 119 8.44 -10.23 14.53
N SER A 120 8.38 -9.94 15.84
CA SER A 120 8.92 -10.84 16.87
C SER A 120 7.99 -12.03 17.19
N LYS A 121 6.70 -11.94 16.86
CA LYS A 121 5.66 -12.90 17.23
C LYS A 121 5.15 -13.73 16.06
N GLY A 122 4.82 -13.10 14.92
CA GLY A 122 4.06 -13.70 13.82
C GLY A 122 2.59 -13.95 14.17
N ASN A 123 1.79 -14.24 13.14
CA ASN A 123 0.34 -14.47 13.26
C ASN A 123 -0.34 -13.41 14.15
N TYR A 124 -0.10 -12.15 13.82
CA TYR A 124 -0.70 -11.03 14.53
C TYR A 124 -2.20 -10.94 14.25
N SER A 125 -2.97 -10.58 15.26
CA SER A 125 -4.39 -10.26 15.16
C SER A 125 -4.61 -8.75 15.10
N GLU A 126 -5.81 -8.31 14.70
CA GLU A 126 -6.20 -6.90 14.67
C GLU A 126 -6.11 -6.23 16.05
N SER A 127 -6.27 -6.99 17.13
CA SER A 127 -6.23 -6.53 18.52
C SER A 127 -4.83 -6.50 19.14
N ASP A 128 -3.81 -7.00 18.46
CA ASP A 128 -2.45 -6.98 18.98
C ASP A 128 -1.90 -5.55 19.04
N SER A 129 -1.14 -5.26 20.09
CA SER A 129 -0.51 -3.95 20.29
C SER A 129 0.57 -3.71 19.23
N HIS A 130 0.63 -2.49 18.70
CA HIS A 130 1.66 -2.08 17.78
C HIS A 130 3.01 -1.94 18.48
N ASP A 131 4.07 -2.43 17.85
CA ASP A 131 5.45 -2.36 18.35
C ASP A 131 6.47 -2.10 17.21
N PRO A 132 6.20 -1.12 16.30
CA PRO A 132 7.00 -0.88 15.11
C PRO A 132 8.43 -0.45 15.47
N LEU A 133 9.41 -0.93 14.69
CA LEU A 133 10.83 -0.71 14.97
C LEU A 133 11.39 0.56 14.30
N ASP A 134 10.84 0.98 13.17
CA ASP A 134 11.36 2.08 12.34
C ASP A 134 10.34 3.22 12.17
N VAL A 135 10.78 4.34 11.62
CA VAL A 135 9.93 5.53 11.37
C VAL A 135 8.76 5.19 10.45
N TYR A 136 8.96 4.32 9.45
CA TYR A 136 7.87 3.90 8.57
C TYR A 136 6.73 3.26 9.36
N GLY A 137 7.04 2.22 10.12
CA GLY A 137 6.04 1.51 10.92
C GLY A 137 5.38 2.40 11.97
N LYS A 138 6.17 3.25 12.67
CA LYS A 138 5.67 4.21 13.68
C LYS A 138 4.69 5.22 13.08
N THR A 139 5.03 5.80 11.92
CA THR A 139 4.18 6.78 11.25
C THR A 139 2.93 6.15 10.65
N LYS A 140 3.01 4.94 10.12
CA LYS A 140 1.84 4.18 9.64
C LYS A 140 0.93 3.76 10.80
N SER A 141 1.49 3.33 11.92
CA SER A 141 0.75 3.02 13.15
C SER A 141 -0.04 4.24 13.66
N LEU A 142 0.61 5.40 13.75
CA LEU A 142 -0.05 6.64 14.16
C LEU A 142 -1.14 7.08 13.17
N GLY A 143 -1.01 6.74 11.90
CA GLY A 143 -1.97 7.09 10.84
C GLY A 143 -3.18 6.16 10.74
N GLU A 144 -3.32 5.15 11.60
CA GLU A 144 -4.54 4.33 11.66
C GLU A 144 -5.64 5.09 12.42
N CYS A 145 -6.40 5.87 11.68
CA CYS A 145 -7.47 6.71 12.22
C CYS A 145 -8.66 5.85 12.65
N ASN A 146 -9.18 6.08 13.86
CA ASN A 146 -10.32 5.36 14.42
C ASN A 146 -11.60 6.22 14.38
N GLU A 147 -12.09 6.50 13.17
CA GLU A 147 -13.32 7.26 12.93
C GLU A 147 -14.37 6.40 12.21
N THR A 148 -15.63 6.71 12.38
CA THR A 148 -16.73 6.01 11.69
C THR A 148 -16.59 6.15 10.17
N GLY A 149 -16.74 5.04 9.46
CA GLY A 149 -16.57 5.00 8.00
C GLY A 149 -15.11 5.03 7.53
N PHE A 150 -14.16 4.93 8.45
CA PHE A 150 -12.73 4.85 8.16
C PHE A 150 -12.23 3.41 8.38
N HIS A 151 -11.78 2.76 7.31
CA HIS A 151 -11.40 1.34 7.30
C HIS A 151 -9.90 1.19 7.03
N ASN A 152 -9.14 0.83 8.05
CA ASN A 152 -7.69 0.56 7.94
C ASN A 152 -7.49 -0.90 7.53
N LEU A 153 -7.04 -1.12 6.29
CA LEU A 153 -6.78 -2.46 5.76
C LEU A 153 -5.29 -2.75 5.85
N ARG A 154 -4.88 -3.54 6.84
CA ARG A 154 -3.48 -3.94 7.03
C ARG A 154 -3.14 -5.10 6.11
N CYS A 155 -2.07 -4.96 5.37
CA CYS A 155 -1.55 -6.01 4.49
C CYS A 155 -0.07 -5.78 4.18
N SER A 156 0.59 -6.83 3.74
CA SER A 156 1.83 -6.76 2.98
C SER A 156 1.50 -6.83 1.48
N ILE A 157 2.14 -6.03 0.64
CA ILE A 157 1.74 -5.90 -0.76
C ILE A 157 2.93 -6.07 -1.71
N ILE A 158 2.69 -6.80 -2.80
CA ILE A 158 3.59 -6.88 -3.95
C ILE A 158 2.86 -6.49 -5.24
N GLY A 159 3.58 -5.85 -6.17
CA GLY A 159 3.01 -5.52 -7.47
C GLY A 159 3.96 -4.71 -8.35
N PRO A 160 3.56 -4.45 -9.61
CA PRO A 160 4.36 -3.65 -10.54
C PRO A 160 4.40 -2.19 -10.11
N GLU A 161 5.55 -1.54 -10.31
CA GLU A 161 5.76 -0.12 -10.02
C GLU A 161 5.86 0.68 -11.31
N PHE A 162 5.32 1.91 -11.29
CA PHE A 162 5.54 2.88 -12.36
C PHE A 162 6.88 3.61 -12.27
N LYS A 163 7.49 3.57 -11.10
CA LYS A 163 8.78 4.20 -10.79
C LYS A 163 9.87 3.16 -10.61
N ASP A 164 10.95 3.62 -10.05
CA ASP A 164 12.15 2.89 -9.70
C ASP A 164 11.86 1.46 -9.19
N HIS A 165 12.69 0.52 -9.57
CA HIS A 165 12.57 -0.89 -9.20
C HIS A 165 12.96 -1.15 -7.73
N SER A 166 12.41 -0.35 -6.79
CA SER A 166 12.73 -0.42 -5.37
C SER A 166 11.91 -1.45 -4.58
N SER A 167 10.76 -1.90 -5.13
CA SER A 167 9.99 -2.99 -4.55
C SER A 167 10.61 -4.35 -4.82
N LEU A 168 10.21 -5.35 -4.01
CA LEU A 168 10.71 -6.72 -4.14
C LEU A 168 10.54 -7.27 -5.58
N LEU A 169 9.38 -7.03 -6.19
CA LEU A 169 9.13 -7.48 -7.56
C LEU A 169 9.98 -6.72 -8.58
N GLY A 170 10.09 -5.41 -8.45
CA GLY A 170 10.93 -4.58 -9.32
C GLY A 170 12.40 -4.95 -9.20
N TRP A 171 12.89 -5.11 -7.97
CA TRP A 171 14.24 -5.59 -7.69
C TRP A 171 14.50 -6.96 -8.33
N PHE A 172 13.58 -7.93 -8.17
CA PHE A 172 13.72 -9.27 -8.75
C PHE A 172 13.80 -9.21 -10.29
N ARG A 173 12.92 -8.46 -10.93
CA ARG A 173 12.90 -8.32 -12.39
C ARG A 173 14.14 -7.62 -12.94
N GLY A 174 14.71 -6.70 -12.18
CA GLY A 174 15.92 -5.94 -12.53
C GLY A 174 17.24 -6.73 -12.37
N GLN A 175 17.20 -7.96 -11.85
CA GLN A 175 18.43 -8.76 -11.69
C GLN A 175 19.09 -9.09 -13.01
N SER A 176 20.43 -9.05 -13.04
CA SER A 176 21.22 -9.43 -14.20
C SER A 176 21.00 -10.90 -14.58
N LYS A 177 21.15 -11.21 -15.87
CA LYS A 177 21.07 -12.60 -16.34
C LYS A 177 22.10 -13.48 -15.63
N GLY A 178 21.65 -14.62 -15.11
CA GLY A 178 22.47 -15.58 -14.39
C GLY A 178 22.80 -15.21 -12.94
N ALA A 179 22.21 -14.16 -12.40
CA ALA A 179 22.48 -13.75 -11.02
C ALA A 179 22.05 -14.81 -10.00
N GLY A 180 22.86 -14.94 -8.92
CA GLY A 180 22.51 -15.72 -7.74
C GLY A 180 21.83 -14.87 -6.70
N LEU A 181 20.67 -15.31 -6.21
CA LEU A 181 19.87 -14.62 -5.21
C LEU A 181 19.71 -15.49 -3.96
N ASN A 182 19.76 -14.88 -2.77
CA ASN A 182 19.44 -15.57 -1.52
C ASN A 182 17.95 -15.44 -1.24
N GLY A 183 17.28 -16.57 -1.09
CA GLY A 183 15.91 -16.66 -0.62
C GLY A 183 15.89 -17.14 0.83
N PHE A 184 15.36 -16.31 1.74
CA PHE A 184 15.32 -16.66 3.15
C PHE A 184 14.22 -17.69 3.43
N THR A 185 14.59 -18.78 4.11
CA THR A 185 13.68 -19.86 4.51
C THR A 185 13.03 -19.62 5.87
N ASN A 186 13.58 -18.68 6.64
CA ASN A 186 13.10 -18.27 7.96
C ASN A 186 12.40 -16.90 7.97
N HIS A 187 11.98 -16.40 6.82
CA HIS A 187 11.15 -15.19 6.67
C HIS A 187 9.84 -15.56 5.99
N ASP A 188 8.79 -15.63 6.76
CA ASP A 188 7.43 -15.89 6.27
C ASP A 188 6.77 -14.63 5.72
N TRP A 189 5.88 -14.81 4.76
CA TRP A 189 5.11 -13.76 4.13
C TRP A 189 3.71 -14.27 3.73
N ASN A 190 2.68 -13.53 4.12
CA ASN A 190 1.28 -13.80 3.78
C ASN A 190 0.58 -12.56 3.20
N GLY A 191 1.29 -11.80 2.39
CA GLY A 191 0.72 -10.61 1.73
C GLY A 191 -0.06 -10.94 0.46
N VAL A 192 -0.61 -9.90 -0.14
CA VAL A 192 -1.43 -9.95 -1.36
C VAL A 192 -0.78 -9.19 -2.51
N THR A 193 -1.26 -9.44 -3.74
CA THR A 193 -0.86 -8.61 -4.89
C THR A 193 -1.66 -7.31 -4.93
N THR A 194 -1.11 -6.28 -5.58
CA THR A 194 -1.82 -5.02 -5.83
C THR A 194 -3.13 -5.24 -6.58
N PHE A 195 -3.17 -6.19 -7.50
CA PHE A 195 -4.39 -6.56 -8.24
C PHE A 195 -5.44 -7.17 -7.31
N HIS A 196 -5.04 -8.12 -6.46
CA HIS A 196 -5.94 -8.75 -5.50
C HIS A 196 -6.53 -7.70 -4.53
N PHE A 197 -5.68 -6.80 -4.02
CA PHE A 197 -6.14 -5.73 -3.15
C PHE A 197 -7.11 -4.77 -3.86
N ALA A 198 -6.85 -4.43 -5.12
CA ALA A 198 -7.74 -3.58 -5.92
C ALA A 198 -9.12 -4.24 -6.15
N ARG A 199 -9.15 -5.54 -6.43
CA ARG A 199 -10.40 -6.33 -6.54
C ARG A 199 -11.15 -6.40 -5.21
N LEU A 200 -10.43 -6.47 -4.09
CA LEU A 200 -11.03 -6.41 -2.76
C LEU A 200 -11.70 -5.04 -2.53
N CYS A 201 -11.02 -3.94 -2.86
CA CYS A 201 -11.61 -2.59 -2.77
C CYS A 201 -12.91 -2.50 -3.61
N GLU A 202 -12.88 -3.00 -4.84
CA GLU A 202 -14.08 -3.06 -5.69
C GLU A 202 -15.21 -3.86 -5.03
N GLY A 203 -14.91 -5.03 -4.47
CA GLY A 203 -15.87 -5.86 -3.76
C GLY A 203 -16.50 -5.17 -2.55
N ILE A 204 -15.69 -4.46 -1.74
CA ILE A 204 -16.16 -3.67 -0.59
C ILE A 204 -17.11 -2.55 -1.06
N ILE A 205 -16.72 -1.81 -2.09
CA ILE A 205 -17.50 -0.71 -2.65
C ILE A 205 -18.82 -1.21 -3.22
N SER A 206 -18.78 -2.23 -4.09
CA SER A 206 -19.97 -2.75 -4.78
C SER A 206 -20.99 -3.38 -3.85
N SER A 207 -20.54 -4.04 -2.79
CA SER A 207 -21.42 -4.65 -1.79
C SER A 207 -21.91 -3.66 -0.73
N GLY A 208 -21.32 -2.47 -0.66
CA GLY A 208 -21.57 -1.51 0.42
C GLY A 208 -21.17 -2.04 1.80
N LEU A 209 -20.25 -3.00 1.85
CA LEU A 209 -19.86 -3.69 3.07
C LEU A 209 -19.35 -2.71 4.13
N ASP A 210 -19.95 -2.77 5.30
CA ASP A 210 -19.47 -2.04 6.48
C ASP A 210 -18.43 -2.91 7.19
N LEU A 211 -17.17 -2.51 7.07
CA LEU A 211 -16.05 -3.16 7.73
C LEU A 211 -15.84 -2.52 9.11
N GLY A 212 -15.31 -3.29 10.04
CA GLY A 212 -14.74 -2.71 11.25
C GLY A 212 -13.62 -1.72 10.92
N ASN A 213 -13.20 -0.93 11.90
CA ASN A 213 -12.17 0.10 11.71
C ASN A 213 -10.81 -0.47 11.25
N VAL A 214 -10.45 -1.68 11.69
CA VAL A 214 -9.21 -2.37 11.31
C VAL A 214 -9.52 -3.78 10.81
N GLN A 215 -8.93 -4.16 9.68
CA GLN A 215 -9.02 -5.50 9.10
C GLN A 215 -7.66 -5.95 8.59
N HIS A 216 -7.31 -7.20 8.83
CA HIS A 216 -6.16 -7.85 8.19
C HIS A 216 -6.56 -8.46 6.84
N ILE A 217 -5.81 -8.12 5.80
CA ILE A 217 -6.03 -8.62 4.43
C ILE A 217 -4.92 -9.60 4.10
N VAL A 218 -5.24 -10.87 4.19
CA VAL A 218 -4.29 -11.98 4.03
C VAL A 218 -4.87 -13.08 3.14
N PRO A 219 -4.03 -13.83 2.41
CA PRO A 219 -4.46 -15.05 1.73
C PRO A 219 -4.63 -16.20 2.75
N SER A 220 -5.19 -17.31 2.29
CA SER A 220 -5.39 -18.52 3.11
C SER A 220 -4.09 -19.24 3.51
N GLY A 221 -2.95 -18.84 2.95
CA GLY A 221 -1.65 -19.47 3.21
C GLY A 221 -0.52 -18.45 3.29
N ARG A 222 0.65 -18.94 3.69
CA ARG A 222 1.89 -18.17 3.73
C ARG A 222 2.96 -18.84 2.88
N VAL A 223 3.96 -18.09 2.49
CA VAL A 223 5.15 -18.57 1.79
C VAL A 223 6.39 -17.97 2.42
N THR A 224 7.51 -18.68 2.36
CA THR A 224 8.81 -18.11 2.71
C THR A 224 9.29 -17.17 1.61
N LYS A 225 10.24 -16.28 1.90
CA LYS A 225 10.90 -15.46 0.87
C LYS A 225 11.57 -16.29 -0.20
N TYR A 226 12.11 -17.46 0.16
CA TYR A 226 12.66 -18.42 -0.80
C TYR A 226 11.60 -18.94 -1.78
N GLU A 227 10.46 -19.38 -1.28
CA GLU A 227 9.34 -19.83 -2.11
C GLU A 227 8.79 -18.71 -2.99
N LEU A 228 8.63 -17.51 -2.44
CA LEU A 228 8.15 -16.33 -3.18
C LEU A 228 9.07 -15.98 -4.37
N LEU A 229 10.40 -15.99 -4.17
CA LEU A 229 11.35 -15.77 -5.26
C LEU A 229 11.30 -16.88 -6.33
N ASN A 230 11.08 -18.14 -5.94
CA ASN A 230 10.87 -19.23 -6.89
C ASN A 230 9.56 -19.10 -7.66
N LEU A 231 8.49 -18.62 -7.03
CA LEU A 231 7.24 -18.28 -7.72
C LEU A 231 7.47 -17.16 -8.74
N PHE A 232 8.20 -16.11 -8.38
CA PHE A 232 8.57 -15.05 -9.33
C PHE A 232 9.41 -15.61 -10.49
N ARG A 233 10.43 -16.44 -10.21
CA ARG A 233 11.26 -17.07 -11.22
C ARG A 233 10.43 -17.83 -12.27
N LYS A 234 9.43 -18.58 -11.80
CA LYS A 234 8.50 -19.31 -12.68
C LYS A 234 7.58 -18.37 -13.45
N SER A 235 6.94 -17.40 -12.75
CA SER A 235 5.92 -16.53 -13.33
C SER A 235 6.46 -15.53 -14.35
N PHE A 236 7.72 -15.11 -14.21
CA PHE A 236 8.38 -14.13 -15.09
C PHE A 236 9.40 -14.75 -16.04
N ASP A 237 9.38 -16.09 -16.19
CA ASP A 237 10.29 -16.85 -17.07
C ASP A 237 11.78 -16.49 -16.85
N ARG A 238 12.16 -16.31 -15.57
CA ARG A 238 13.53 -16.01 -15.16
C ARG A 238 14.28 -17.29 -14.75
N GLY A 239 14.19 -18.35 -15.58
CA GLY A 239 14.94 -19.60 -15.42
C GLY A 239 16.45 -19.43 -15.40
N ASP A 240 16.95 -18.29 -15.86
CA ASP A 240 18.35 -17.86 -15.79
C ASP A 240 18.85 -17.58 -14.38
N LEU A 241 17.96 -17.23 -13.43
CA LEU A 241 18.34 -16.88 -12.05
C LEU A 241 18.52 -18.14 -11.19
N VAL A 242 19.50 -18.09 -10.29
CA VAL A 242 19.76 -19.15 -9.31
C VAL A 242 19.29 -18.69 -7.94
N ILE A 243 18.18 -19.26 -7.43
CA ILE A 243 17.68 -18.96 -6.09
C ILE A 243 18.31 -19.99 -5.11
N ARG A 244 19.09 -19.50 -4.16
CA ARG A 244 19.72 -20.31 -3.10
C ARG A 244 18.96 -20.14 -1.81
N THR A 245 18.83 -21.22 -1.04
CA THR A 245 18.35 -21.14 0.33
C THR A 245 19.33 -20.36 1.20
N ALA A 246 18.82 -19.51 2.06
CA ALA A 246 19.58 -18.79 3.07
C ALA A 246 18.73 -18.65 4.34
N GLU A 247 19.38 -18.45 5.46
CA GLU A 247 18.74 -18.01 6.69
C GLU A 247 19.25 -16.63 7.06
N ALA A 248 18.35 -15.76 7.49
CA ALA A 248 18.73 -14.46 8.02
C ALA A 248 19.09 -14.62 9.51
N ASP A 249 20.06 -13.84 9.97
CA ASP A 249 20.51 -13.84 11.37
C ASP A 249 19.38 -13.48 12.35
N GLN A 250 18.45 -12.64 11.90
CA GLN A 250 17.27 -12.24 12.66
C GLN A 250 16.00 -12.79 11.98
N ILE A 251 15.22 -13.57 12.74
CA ILE A 251 13.90 -14.01 12.31
C ILE A 251 12.95 -12.80 12.40
N ILE A 252 12.28 -12.49 11.30
CA ILE A 252 11.23 -11.47 11.25
C ILE A 252 9.98 -12.13 10.65
N ASP A 253 8.96 -12.29 11.47
CA ASP A 253 7.66 -12.83 11.07
C ASP A 253 6.57 -11.79 11.35
N ARG A 254 6.14 -11.08 10.28
CA ARG A 254 5.03 -10.11 10.32
C ARG A 254 3.76 -10.68 9.72
N THR A 255 3.60 -11.99 9.71
CA THR A 255 2.33 -12.58 9.25
C THR A 255 1.18 -12.08 10.12
N LEU A 256 0.10 -11.72 9.44
CA LEU A 256 -1.14 -11.22 10.01
C LEU A 256 -2.14 -12.36 10.18
#